data_79d50b7e2f37eb4c4cf2ff91345c85ac
#
_entry.id   79d50b7e2f37eb4c4cf2ff91345c85ac
#
_cell.length_a   1.000
_cell.length_b   1.000
_cell.length_c   1.000
_cell.angle_alpha   90.00
_cell.angle_beta   90.00
_cell.angle_gamma   90.00
#
_symmetry.space_group_name_H-M   'P 1'
#
loop_
_entity.id
_entity.type
_entity.pdbx_description
1 polymer ?
#
loop_
_entity_poly.entity_id
_entity_poly.type
_entity_poly.pdbx_seq_one_letter_code
_entity_poly.pdbx_strand_id
1 'polypeptide(L)'
;MQIAIIGTGNVGATLARGWAAAGHEISLGVRDVRQFKGKSLLEEKNIRAYPVAEAVSKSEVLLLSVPPDVIPAVARNLSGVEEKILIDPSNAFRGRPEGYANGFEALTHLTRCRHLVKAFNNTGYENMAHPAGLDTFVAGDSEQAKTVVKQLAEDLGFAHCYDFGGSDMAPLLEQLGMAWINLALIRGLGRNIALNVIGI
;
A
#
# COMPACT_ATOMS: atom_id res chain seq x y z
N MET A 1 -9.14 -5.86 11.82
CA MET A 1 -9.44 -6.24 10.40
C MET A 1 -8.53 -7.39 9.98
N GLN A 2 -8.94 -8.13 8.93
CA GLN A 2 -8.13 -9.15 8.28
C GLN A 2 -7.50 -8.56 7.01
N ILE A 3 -6.17 -8.44 6.98
CA ILE A 3 -5.45 -7.74 5.92
C ILE A 3 -4.49 -8.71 5.21
N ALA A 4 -4.62 -8.85 3.89
CA ALA A 4 -3.61 -9.52 3.09
C ALA A 4 -2.55 -8.51 2.62
N ILE A 5 -1.29 -8.91 2.69
CA ILE A 5 -0.18 -8.13 2.15
C ILE A 5 0.55 -8.99 1.12
N ILE A 6 0.48 -8.56 -0.14
CA ILE A 6 1.17 -9.22 -1.25
C ILE A 6 2.39 -8.36 -1.58
N GLY A 7 3.56 -8.94 -1.32
CA GLY A 7 4.84 -8.22 -1.40
C GLY A 7 5.37 -7.82 -0.03
N THR A 8 6.34 -8.58 0.44
CA THR A 8 6.99 -8.44 1.76
C THR A 8 8.32 -7.68 1.67
N GLY A 9 8.37 -6.68 0.78
CA GLY A 9 9.46 -5.70 0.68
C GLY A 9 9.41 -4.69 1.83
N ASN A 10 10.21 -3.62 1.73
CA ASN A 10 10.32 -2.63 2.82
C ASN A 10 8.95 -2.02 3.20
N VAL A 11 8.18 -1.52 2.22
CA VAL A 11 6.86 -0.92 2.50
C VAL A 11 5.89 -1.95 3.06
N GLY A 12 5.71 -3.11 2.38
CA GLY A 12 4.79 -4.13 2.85
C GLY A 12 5.15 -4.69 4.22
N ALA A 13 6.44 -4.88 4.51
CA ALA A 13 6.90 -5.35 5.81
C ALA A 13 6.68 -4.32 6.93
N THR A 14 6.90 -3.04 6.64
CA THR A 14 6.68 -1.95 7.61
C THR A 14 5.20 -1.82 7.96
N LEU A 15 4.32 -1.78 6.94
CA LEU A 15 2.88 -1.69 7.16
C LEU A 15 2.34 -2.96 7.85
N ALA A 16 2.87 -4.16 7.51
CA ALA A 16 2.52 -5.40 8.20
C ALA A 16 2.78 -5.33 9.71
N ARG A 17 3.98 -4.88 10.11
CA ARG A 17 4.31 -4.73 11.54
C ARG A 17 3.44 -3.69 12.23
N GLY A 18 3.27 -2.53 11.61
CA GLY A 18 2.46 -1.45 12.19
C GLY A 18 1.02 -1.89 12.42
N TRP A 19 0.37 -2.47 11.42
CA TRP A 19 -1.00 -2.96 11.57
C TRP A 19 -1.12 -4.18 12.51
N ALA A 20 -0.12 -5.06 12.53
CA ALA A 20 -0.09 -6.14 13.49
C ALA A 20 0.01 -5.62 14.94
N ALA A 21 0.84 -4.61 15.17
CA ALA A 21 0.96 -3.93 16.48
C ALA A 21 -0.35 -3.23 16.89
N ALA A 22 -1.11 -2.70 15.92
CA ALA A 22 -2.44 -2.15 16.12
C ALA A 22 -3.55 -3.21 16.31
N GLY A 23 -3.22 -4.50 16.29
CA GLY A 23 -4.15 -5.60 16.57
C GLY A 23 -4.88 -6.16 15.34
N HIS A 24 -4.43 -5.84 14.13
CA HIS A 24 -4.97 -6.46 12.91
C HIS A 24 -4.36 -7.85 12.67
N GLU A 25 -5.11 -8.74 12.03
CA GLU A 25 -4.64 -10.06 11.59
C GLU A 25 -4.04 -9.94 10.19
N ILE A 26 -2.77 -10.30 10.03
CA ILE A 26 -2.03 -10.11 8.79
C ILE A 26 -1.77 -11.45 8.09
N SER A 27 -2.23 -11.54 6.85
CA SER A 27 -2.00 -12.67 5.94
C SER A 27 -0.98 -12.28 4.87
N LEU A 28 0.27 -12.69 5.00
CA LEU A 28 1.30 -12.45 3.99
C LEU A 28 1.06 -13.38 2.80
N GLY A 29 0.72 -12.81 1.63
CA GLY A 29 0.59 -13.55 0.39
C GLY A 29 1.96 -13.72 -0.28
N VAL A 30 2.50 -14.93 -0.25
CA VAL A 30 3.86 -15.23 -0.73
C VAL A 30 3.87 -16.35 -1.77
N ARG A 31 4.89 -16.37 -2.63
CA ARG A 31 5.06 -17.41 -3.66
C ARG A 31 5.51 -18.75 -3.08
N ASP A 32 6.38 -18.72 -2.08
CA ASP A 32 6.82 -19.89 -1.32
C ASP A 32 6.79 -19.56 0.17
N VAL A 33 5.89 -20.23 0.90
CA VAL A 33 5.71 -20.03 2.35
C VAL A 33 6.91 -20.49 3.18
N ARG A 34 7.77 -21.34 2.63
CA ARG A 34 8.97 -21.82 3.29
C ARG A 34 10.14 -20.84 3.13
N GLN A 35 10.16 -20.09 2.02
CA GLN A 35 11.26 -19.17 1.70
C GLN A 35 10.75 -17.89 1.02
N PHE A 36 10.75 -16.77 1.74
CA PHE A 36 10.38 -15.46 1.22
C PHE A 36 11.12 -14.34 1.97
N LYS A 37 11.23 -13.18 1.34
CA LYS A 37 11.77 -11.97 1.97
C LYS A 37 10.84 -11.52 3.10
N GLY A 38 11.38 -11.16 4.25
CA GLY A 38 10.57 -10.73 5.40
C GLY A 38 10.04 -11.86 6.26
N LYS A 39 10.65 -13.05 6.21
CA LYS A 39 10.24 -14.21 7.04
C LYS A 39 10.25 -13.91 8.54
N SER A 40 11.08 -12.96 9.01
CA SER A 40 11.08 -12.49 10.40
C SER A 40 9.77 -11.84 10.85
N LEU A 41 8.89 -11.45 9.91
CA LEU A 41 7.54 -10.99 10.25
C LEU A 41 6.70 -12.06 10.96
N LEU A 42 7.01 -13.34 10.76
CA LEU A 42 6.30 -14.45 11.41
C LEU A 42 6.58 -14.58 12.91
N GLU A 43 7.52 -13.81 13.43
CA GLU A 43 7.75 -13.67 14.88
C GLU A 43 6.62 -12.90 15.56
N GLU A 44 5.89 -12.06 14.80
CA GLU A 44 4.71 -11.37 15.28
C GLU A 44 3.52 -12.34 15.45
N LYS A 45 2.85 -12.24 16.58
CA LYS A 45 1.80 -13.17 17.02
C LYS A 45 0.63 -13.32 16.05
N ASN A 46 0.28 -12.24 15.35
CA ASN A 46 -0.88 -12.11 14.46
C ASN A 46 -0.49 -11.97 12.98
N ILE A 47 0.75 -12.36 12.62
CA ILE A 47 1.19 -12.44 11.21
C ILE A 47 1.35 -13.91 10.80
N ARG A 48 0.76 -14.29 9.69
CA ARG A 48 0.87 -15.62 9.09
C ARG A 48 1.21 -15.51 7.60
N ALA A 49 1.90 -16.50 7.06
CA ALA A 49 2.19 -16.58 5.62
C ALA A 49 1.35 -17.68 4.96
N TYR A 50 0.84 -17.35 3.77
CA TYR A 50 -0.01 -18.23 2.96
C TYR A 50 0.38 -18.11 1.48
N PRO A 51 0.05 -19.10 0.64
CA PRO A 51 -0.02 -18.86 -0.80
C PRO A 51 -0.92 -17.66 -1.10
N VAL A 52 -0.59 -16.89 -2.16
CA VAL A 52 -1.30 -15.63 -2.48
C VAL A 52 -2.83 -15.79 -2.48
N ALA A 53 -3.36 -16.80 -3.18
CA ALA A 53 -4.80 -17.01 -3.27
C ALA A 53 -5.46 -17.29 -1.91
N GLU A 54 -4.77 -18.00 -1.02
CA GLU A 54 -5.26 -18.27 0.34
C GLU A 54 -5.22 -17.01 1.20
N ALA A 55 -4.14 -16.20 1.12
CA ALA A 55 -4.08 -14.92 1.82
C ALA A 55 -5.21 -13.99 1.40
N VAL A 56 -5.48 -13.90 0.08
CA VAL A 56 -6.60 -13.12 -0.47
C VAL A 56 -7.94 -13.62 0.08
N SER A 57 -8.19 -14.94 0.08
CA SER A 57 -9.47 -15.49 0.53
C SER A 57 -9.78 -15.21 2.00
N LYS A 58 -8.75 -15.13 2.83
CA LYS A 58 -8.86 -14.88 4.29
C LYS A 58 -9.02 -13.41 4.68
N SER A 59 -8.96 -12.48 3.74
CA SER A 59 -8.83 -11.06 4.05
C SER A 59 -9.92 -10.23 3.39
N GLU A 60 -10.28 -9.12 4.01
CA GLU A 60 -11.21 -8.10 3.52
C GLU A 60 -10.48 -6.91 2.86
N VAL A 61 -9.24 -6.67 3.28
CA VAL A 61 -8.36 -5.62 2.75
C VAL A 61 -7.11 -6.25 2.17
N LEU A 62 -6.68 -5.80 0.99
CA LEU A 62 -5.46 -6.21 0.32
C LEU A 62 -4.54 -5.02 0.12
N LEU A 63 -3.29 -5.13 0.53
CA LEU A 63 -2.20 -4.23 0.14
C LEU A 63 -1.35 -4.92 -0.93
N LEU A 64 -1.26 -4.34 -2.13
CA LEU A 64 -0.37 -4.87 -3.18
C LEU A 64 0.94 -4.08 -3.23
N SER A 65 1.92 -4.47 -2.42
CA SER A 65 3.21 -3.81 -2.24
C SER A 65 4.34 -4.53 -3.01
N VAL A 66 4.14 -4.72 -4.31
CA VAL A 66 5.14 -5.28 -5.22
C VAL A 66 5.74 -4.19 -6.12
N PRO A 67 6.91 -4.41 -6.77
CA PRO A 67 7.42 -3.48 -7.77
C PRO A 67 6.41 -3.20 -8.87
N PRO A 68 6.34 -1.96 -9.40
CA PRO A 68 5.33 -1.58 -10.39
C PRO A 68 5.32 -2.45 -11.66
N ASP A 69 6.48 -2.86 -12.14
CA ASP A 69 6.65 -3.75 -13.29
C ASP A 69 6.12 -5.17 -13.06
N VAL A 70 5.98 -5.59 -11.81
CA VAL A 70 5.44 -6.91 -11.41
C VAL A 70 3.92 -6.87 -11.23
N ILE A 71 3.32 -5.69 -11.02
CA ILE A 71 1.87 -5.54 -10.78
C ILE A 71 1.02 -6.27 -11.82
N PRO A 72 1.23 -6.13 -13.15
CA PRO A 72 0.37 -6.80 -14.12
C PRO A 72 0.37 -8.32 -14.01
N ALA A 73 1.52 -8.91 -13.72
CA ALA A 73 1.63 -10.36 -13.57
C ALA A 73 0.91 -10.87 -12.31
N VAL A 74 0.96 -10.11 -11.23
CA VAL A 74 0.24 -10.45 -9.99
C VAL A 74 -1.25 -10.21 -10.16
N ALA A 75 -1.66 -9.05 -10.69
CA ALA A 75 -3.06 -8.65 -10.85
C ALA A 75 -3.87 -9.63 -11.70
N ARG A 76 -3.30 -10.14 -12.81
CA ARG A 76 -3.96 -11.14 -13.65
C ARG A 76 -4.24 -12.46 -12.93
N ASN A 77 -3.52 -12.75 -11.87
CA ASN A 77 -3.67 -13.97 -11.06
C ASN A 77 -4.44 -13.73 -9.75
N LEU A 78 -4.89 -12.51 -9.49
CA LEU A 78 -5.77 -12.21 -8.37
C LEU A 78 -7.21 -12.61 -8.71
N SER A 79 -7.85 -13.34 -7.85
CA SER A 79 -9.26 -13.73 -7.97
C SER A 79 -9.98 -13.47 -6.66
N GLY A 80 -11.30 -13.18 -6.73
CA GLY A 80 -12.13 -12.91 -5.56
C GLY A 80 -11.80 -11.59 -4.85
N VAL A 81 -11.34 -10.59 -5.63
CA VAL A 81 -10.98 -9.26 -5.11
C VAL A 81 -12.02 -8.19 -5.44
N GLU A 82 -13.06 -8.54 -6.18
CA GLU A 82 -14.04 -7.60 -6.76
C GLU A 82 -14.73 -6.74 -5.70
N GLU A 83 -15.04 -7.33 -4.54
CA GLU A 83 -15.70 -6.67 -3.41
C GLU A 83 -14.76 -6.41 -2.23
N LYS A 84 -13.46 -6.66 -2.38
CA LYS A 84 -12.46 -6.38 -1.35
C LYS A 84 -11.87 -4.99 -1.53
N ILE A 85 -11.34 -4.43 -0.47
CA ILE A 85 -10.58 -3.18 -0.56
C ILE A 85 -9.18 -3.51 -1.04
N LEU A 86 -8.77 -2.90 -2.16
CA LEU A 86 -7.43 -3.08 -2.73
C LEU A 86 -6.66 -1.75 -2.64
N ILE A 87 -5.51 -1.78 -1.97
CA ILE A 87 -4.66 -0.61 -1.75
C ILE A 87 -3.42 -0.71 -2.63
N ASP A 88 -3.17 0.32 -3.44
CA ASP A 88 -1.96 0.52 -4.23
C ASP A 88 -1.01 1.54 -3.54
N PRO A 89 0.10 1.11 -2.93
CA PRO A 89 1.11 2.00 -2.36
C PRO A 89 2.26 2.29 -3.34
N SER A 90 2.15 1.89 -4.60
CA SER A 90 3.25 1.95 -5.56
C SER A 90 3.48 3.36 -6.10
N ASN A 91 4.70 3.61 -6.58
CA ASN A 91 5.08 4.74 -7.41
C ASN A 91 5.93 4.22 -8.58
N ALA A 92 5.64 4.64 -9.80
CA ALA A 92 6.34 4.21 -11.02
C ALA A 92 7.73 4.86 -11.17
N PHE A 93 8.55 4.79 -10.10
CA PHE A 93 9.87 5.42 -10.05
C PHE A 93 10.98 4.56 -10.69
N ARG A 94 11.03 3.26 -10.38
CA ARG A 94 12.07 2.33 -10.85
C ARG A 94 11.56 1.28 -11.82
N GLY A 95 10.48 1.55 -12.48
CA GLY A 95 9.82 0.65 -13.42
C GLY A 95 8.39 1.09 -13.62
N ARG A 96 7.79 0.69 -14.73
CA ARG A 96 6.38 0.92 -15.04
C ARG A 96 5.72 -0.40 -15.35
N PRO A 97 4.44 -0.57 -15.04
CA PRO A 97 3.67 -1.71 -15.52
C PRO A 97 3.64 -1.69 -17.05
N GLU A 98 3.90 -2.81 -17.68
CA GLU A 98 3.82 -2.92 -19.13
C GLU A 98 2.40 -2.62 -19.62
N GLY A 99 2.27 -1.66 -20.54
CA GLY A 99 1.00 -1.23 -21.12
C GLY A 99 0.19 -0.24 -20.28
N TYR A 100 0.70 0.23 -19.12
CA TYR A 100 -0.01 1.15 -18.22
C TYR A 100 0.92 2.27 -17.74
N ALA A 101 0.35 3.43 -17.43
CA ALA A 101 1.11 4.57 -16.95
C ALA A 101 1.64 4.36 -15.51
N ASN A 102 0.88 3.66 -14.67
CA ASN A 102 1.21 3.39 -13.27
C ASN A 102 0.51 2.12 -12.74
N GLY A 103 0.80 1.77 -11.48
CA GLY A 103 0.25 0.60 -10.81
C GLY A 103 -1.26 0.68 -10.63
N PHE A 104 -1.78 1.86 -10.27
CA PHE A 104 -3.22 2.07 -10.06
C PHE A 104 -4.02 1.80 -11.35
N GLU A 105 -3.57 2.35 -12.48
CA GLU A 105 -4.20 2.10 -13.78
C GLU A 105 -4.18 0.62 -14.15
N ALA A 106 -3.04 -0.06 -13.97
CA ALA A 106 -2.93 -1.49 -14.22
C ALA A 106 -3.92 -2.30 -13.36
N LEU A 107 -4.05 -1.97 -12.08
CA LEU A 107 -4.98 -2.63 -11.17
C LEU A 107 -6.44 -2.38 -11.54
N THR A 108 -6.79 -1.15 -11.92
CA THR A 108 -8.14 -0.80 -12.40
C THR A 108 -8.57 -1.69 -13.57
N HIS A 109 -7.68 -1.90 -14.53
CA HIS A 109 -7.99 -2.68 -15.73
C HIS A 109 -7.94 -4.20 -15.52
N LEU A 110 -7.09 -4.67 -14.63
CA LEU A 110 -6.77 -6.10 -14.53
C LEU A 110 -7.53 -6.83 -13.42
N THR A 111 -8.01 -6.14 -12.38
CA THR A 111 -8.59 -6.82 -11.21
C THR A 111 -10.11 -6.74 -11.12
N ARG A 112 -10.77 -5.84 -11.82
CA ARG A 112 -12.21 -5.50 -11.68
C ARG A 112 -12.61 -5.16 -10.25
N CYS A 113 -11.64 -4.80 -9.40
CA CYS A 113 -11.90 -4.41 -8.02
C CYS A 113 -12.69 -3.10 -7.98
N ARG A 114 -13.81 -3.08 -7.27
CA ARG A 114 -14.68 -1.89 -7.14
C ARG A 114 -14.18 -0.93 -6.06
N HIS A 115 -13.37 -1.40 -5.15
CA HIS A 115 -12.89 -0.66 -3.99
C HIS A 115 -11.38 -0.46 -4.04
N LEU A 116 -10.87 -0.11 -5.25
CA LEU A 116 -9.46 0.22 -5.44
C LEU A 116 -9.17 1.63 -4.96
N VAL A 117 -8.11 1.79 -4.17
CA VAL A 117 -7.61 3.09 -3.70
C VAL A 117 -6.09 3.15 -3.80
N LYS A 118 -5.57 4.34 -4.06
CA LYS A 118 -4.15 4.67 -3.95
C LYS A 118 -3.90 5.31 -2.60
N ALA A 119 -2.94 4.77 -1.82
CA ALA A 119 -2.58 5.32 -0.52
C ALA A 119 -1.19 4.84 -0.07
N PHE A 120 -0.63 5.48 0.96
CA PHE A 120 0.69 5.14 1.53
C PHE A 120 1.84 5.22 0.52
N ASN A 121 1.76 6.13 -0.44
CA ASN A 121 2.75 6.29 -1.51
C ASN A 121 3.57 7.59 -1.41
N ASN A 122 3.25 8.47 -0.45
CA ASN A 122 3.76 9.85 -0.36
C ASN A 122 4.99 10.01 0.55
N THR A 123 5.51 8.93 1.14
CA THR A 123 6.68 8.97 2.03
C THR A 123 7.49 7.67 2.00
N GLY A 124 8.67 7.66 2.63
CA GLY A 124 9.51 6.49 2.76
C GLY A 124 9.00 5.51 3.84
N TYR A 125 9.33 4.23 3.69
CA TYR A 125 8.94 3.21 4.66
C TYR A 125 9.52 3.48 6.06
N GLU A 126 10.62 4.20 6.17
CA GLU A 126 11.21 4.61 7.45
C GLU A 126 10.25 5.53 8.21
N ASN A 127 9.63 6.47 7.50
CA ASN A 127 8.64 7.38 8.05
C ASN A 127 7.32 6.65 8.37
N MET A 128 6.93 5.66 7.56
CA MET A 128 5.76 4.82 7.85
C MET A 128 5.93 3.99 9.12
N ALA A 129 7.16 3.67 9.51
CA ALA A 129 7.45 2.97 10.77
C ALA A 129 7.23 3.87 12.00
N HIS A 130 7.34 5.18 11.84
CA HIS A 130 7.21 6.18 12.91
C HIS A 130 6.48 7.41 12.39
N PRO A 131 5.18 7.30 12.03
CA PRO A 131 4.48 8.34 11.28
C PRO A 131 3.90 9.46 12.16
N ALA A 132 4.19 9.50 13.46
CA ALA A 132 3.66 10.52 14.37
C ALA A 132 3.92 11.94 13.84
N GLY A 133 2.87 12.73 13.70
CA GLY A 133 2.93 14.09 13.16
C GLY A 133 3.04 14.16 11.63
N LEU A 134 2.98 13.02 10.91
CA LEU A 134 3.02 12.98 9.46
C LEU A 134 1.63 12.80 8.87
N ASP A 135 1.43 13.37 7.68
CA ASP A 135 0.21 13.21 6.90
C ASP A 135 0.38 12.14 5.81
N THR A 136 -0.71 11.47 5.51
CA THR A 136 -0.83 10.63 4.32
C THR A 136 -2.10 10.97 3.55
N PHE A 137 -2.28 10.38 2.38
CA PHE A 137 -3.37 10.72 1.47
C PHE A 137 -3.99 9.45 0.89
N VAL A 138 -5.26 9.55 0.53
CA VAL A 138 -5.98 8.47 -0.16
C VAL A 138 -6.77 9.03 -1.34
N ALA A 139 -6.72 8.35 -2.49
CA ALA A 139 -7.52 8.66 -3.67
C ALA A 139 -8.21 7.39 -4.20
N GLY A 140 -9.46 7.53 -4.66
CA GLY A 140 -10.27 6.45 -5.22
C GLY A 140 -11.77 6.75 -5.14
N ASP A 141 -12.57 6.01 -5.89
CA ASP A 141 -14.01 6.29 -6.02
C ASP A 141 -14.85 5.67 -4.88
N SER A 142 -14.29 4.72 -4.14
CA SER A 142 -15.01 4.02 -3.08
C SER A 142 -14.87 4.75 -1.75
N GLU A 143 -15.95 5.40 -1.29
CA GLU A 143 -16.01 6.04 0.03
C GLU A 143 -15.79 5.03 1.17
N GLN A 144 -16.29 3.81 1.01
CA GLN A 144 -16.05 2.72 1.94
C GLN A 144 -14.55 2.42 2.07
N ALA A 145 -13.86 2.28 0.95
CA ALA A 145 -12.43 1.99 0.94
C ALA A 145 -11.61 3.14 1.53
N LYS A 146 -11.95 4.39 1.18
CA LYS A 146 -11.30 5.57 1.75
C LYS A 146 -11.48 5.65 3.27
N THR A 147 -12.67 5.35 3.77
CA THR A 147 -12.94 5.32 5.22
C THR A 147 -12.07 4.27 5.92
N VAL A 148 -11.98 3.06 5.37
CA VAL A 148 -11.14 2.00 5.93
C VAL A 148 -9.66 2.38 5.88
N VAL A 149 -9.19 2.98 4.79
CA VAL A 149 -7.79 3.42 4.67
C VAL A 149 -7.45 4.55 5.65
N LYS A 150 -8.38 5.49 5.90
CA LYS A 150 -8.21 6.53 6.93
C LYS A 150 -8.05 5.90 8.32
N GLN A 151 -8.86 4.90 8.66
CA GLN A 151 -8.71 4.16 9.91
C GLN A 151 -7.36 3.43 9.98
N LEU A 152 -6.95 2.75 8.91
CA LEU A 152 -5.66 2.06 8.85
C LEU A 152 -4.46 3.02 8.97
N ALA A 153 -4.59 4.24 8.49
CA ALA A 153 -3.57 5.29 8.66
C ALA A 153 -3.51 5.78 10.11
N GLU A 154 -4.66 5.99 10.74
CA GLU A 154 -4.77 6.34 12.16
C GLU A 154 -4.18 5.23 13.05
N ASP A 155 -4.49 3.97 12.77
CA ASP A 155 -3.98 2.80 13.49
C ASP A 155 -2.44 2.67 13.39
N LEU A 156 -1.83 3.18 12.31
CA LEU A 156 -0.37 3.30 12.18
C LEU A 156 0.20 4.48 12.97
N GLY A 157 -0.62 5.48 13.33
CA GLY A 157 -0.22 6.69 14.03
C GLY A 157 0.06 7.90 13.12
N PHE A 158 -0.39 7.91 11.88
CA PHE A 158 -0.38 9.13 11.05
C PHE A 158 -1.27 10.20 11.69
N ALA A 159 -0.86 11.47 11.58
CA ALA A 159 -1.63 12.58 12.12
C ALA A 159 -2.95 12.76 11.37
N HIS A 160 -2.89 12.71 10.04
CA HIS A 160 -4.07 12.81 9.19
C HIS A 160 -3.91 11.91 7.95
N CYS A 161 -5.06 11.43 7.45
CA CYS A 161 -5.17 10.84 6.12
C CYS A 161 -6.19 11.65 5.32
N TYR A 162 -5.69 12.53 4.47
CA TYR A 162 -6.54 13.41 3.67
C TYR A 162 -7.13 12.68 2.46
N ASP A 163 -8.40 12.94 2.21
CA ASP A 163 -9.07 12.53 0.98
C ASP A 163 -8.60 13.39 -0.18
N PHE A 164 -7.94 12.78 -1.14
CA PHE A 164 -7.37 13.45 -2.30
C PHE A 164 -8.32 13.47 -3.51
N GLY A 165 -9.49 12.84 -3.39
CA GLY A 165 -10.53 12.77 -4.42
C GLY A 165 -10.74 11.39 -5.01
N GLY A 166 -11.37 11.34 -6.17
CA GLY A 166 -11.69 10.12 -6.90
C GLY A 166 -10.49 9.41 -7.53
N SER A 167 -10.77 8.38 -8.30
CA SER A 167 -9.76 7.62 -9.05
C SER A 167 -9.01 8.48 -10.08
N ASP A 168 -9.63 9.55 -10.58
CA ASP A 168 -9.04 10.55 -11.45
C ASP A 168 -7.90 11.34 -10.77
N MET A 169 -7.88 11.39 -9.44
CA MET A 169 -6.83 12.01 -8.65
C MET A 169 -5.66 11.07 -8.31
N ALA A 170 -5.77 9.77 -8.55
CA ALA A 170 -4.69 8.83 -8.29
C ALA A 170 -3.37 9.18 -9.05
N PRO A 171 -3.40 9.64 -10.31
CA PRO A 171 -2.18 10.10 -10.99
C PRO A 171 -1.54 11.33 -10.32
N LEU A 172 -2.33 12.26 -9.80
CA LEU A 172 -1.81 13.44 -9.08
C LEU A 172 -1.19 13.00 -7.74
N LEU A 173 -1.82 12.08 -7.02
CA LEU A 173 -1.26 11.52 -5.79
C LEU A 173 0.05 10.76 -6.05
N GLU A 174 0.17 10.10 -7.21
CA GLU A 174 1.45 9.51 -7.64
C GLU A 174 2.52 10.56 -7.87
N GLN A 175 2.19 11.71 -8.51
CA GLN A 175 3.13 12.82 -8.68
C GLN A 175 3.58 13.42 -7.33
N LEU A 176 2.71 13.46 -6.33
CA LEU A 176 3.10 13.87 -4.97
C LEU A 176 4.15 12.90 -4.39
N GLY A 177 3.97 11.59 -4.56
CA GLY A 177 4.98 10.59 -4.20
C GLY A 177 6.28 10.77 -4.96
N MET A 178 6.21 11.10 -6.26
CA MET A 178 7.39 11.40 -7.08
C MET A 178 8.09 12.68 -6.64
N ALA A 179 7.36 13.70 -6.18
CA ALA A 179 7.94 14.91 -5.60
C ALA A 179 8.74 14.60 -4.34
N TRP A 180 8.19 13.77 -3.44
CA TRP A 180 8.93 13.28 -2.28
C TRP A 180 10.20 12.51 -2.68
N ILE A 181 10.11 11.58 -3.62
CA ILE A 181 11.24 10.81 -4.15
C ILE A 181 12.32 11.73 -4.70
N ASN A 182 11.94 12.76 -5.48
CA ASN A 182 12.88 13.73 -6.03
C ASN A 182 13.63 14.46 -4.91
N LEU A 183 12.93 14.98 -3.92
CA LEU A 183 13.56 15.70 -2.80
C LEU A 183 14.45 14.78 -1.95
N ALA A 184 13.93 13.63 -1.55
CA ALA A 184 14.60 12.71 -0.65
C ALA A 184 15.83 12.03 -1.28
N LEU A 185 15.69 11.49 -2.50
CA LEU A 185 16.68 10.62 -3.11
C LEU A 185 17.52 11.32 -4.18
N ILE A 186 16.88 12.11 -5.08
CA ILE A 186 17.59 12.72 -6.22
C ILE A 186 18.29 14.01 -5.75
N ARG A 187 17.62 14.82 -4.95
CA ARG A 187 18.20 16.08 -4.42
C ARG A 187 18.97 15.88 -3.12
N GLY A 188 18.93 14.66 -2.54
CA GLY A 188 19.78 14.29 -1.41
C GLY A 188 19.38 14.86 -0.05
N LEU A 189 18.11 15.27 0.15
CA LEU A 189 17.63 15.72 1.46
C LEU A 189 17.52 14.58 2.48
N GLY A 190 17.70 13.33 2.02
CA GLY A 190 17.56 12.15 2.89
C GLY A 190 16.12 11.68 3.01
N ARG A 191 15.94 10.49 3.58
CA ARG A 191 14.64 9.81 3.60
C ARG A 191 13.75 10.22 4.79
N ASN A 192 14.31 10.98 5.75
CA ASN A 192 13.60 11.43 6.95
C ASN A 192 12.92 12.80 6.73
N ILE A 193 12.29 12.97 5.57
CA ILE A 193 11.46 14.14 5.24
C ILE A 193 10.04 13.70 4.93
N ALA A 194 9.07 14.58 5.17
CA ALA A 194 7.68 14.35 4.85
C ALA A 194 7.06 15.56 4.15
N LEU A 195 5.95 15.35 3.46
CA LEU A 195 5.10 16.39 2.90
C LEU A 195 3.81 16.42 3.75
N ASN A 196 3.60 17.51 4.46
CA ASN A 196 2.46 17.72 5.35
C ASN A 196 1.59 18.88 4.88
N VAL A 197 0.31 18.84 5.21
CA VAL A 197 -0.63 19.95 5.05
C VAL A 197 -0.57 20.82 6.31
N ILE A 198 -0.20 22.08 6.15
CA ILE A 198 -0.11 23.03 7.26
C ILE A 198 -1.16 24.11 7.08
N GLY A 199 -2.11 24.18 8.02
CA GLY A 199 -3.06 25.30 8.11
C GLY A 199 -2.36 26.55 8.68
N ILE A 200 -2.64 27.73 8.10
CA ILE A 200 -2.13 29.04 8.52
C ILE A 200 -3.30 29.98 8.84
#